data_0bb545384758b8b61517b90fd83b12a0
#
_entry.id   0bb545384758b8b61517b90fd83b12a0
#
_cell.length_a   1.000
_cell.length_b   1.000
_cell.length_c   1.000
_cell.angle_alpha   90.00
_cell.angle_beta   90.00
_cell.angle_gamma   90.00
#
_symmetry.space_group_name_H-M   'P 1'
#
loop_
_entity.id
_entity.type
_entity.pdbx_description
1 polymer ?
#
loop_
_entity_poly.entity_id
_entity_poly.type
_entity_poly.pdbx_seq_one_letter_code
_entity_poly.pdbx_strand_id
1 'polypeptide(L)'
;MVFTGNANPEMAASIARHLNIGLGAASVGRFSDGEVKVEINQNVRARDVFVVQSTCAPTNENLMELLIMVDALKRASAERISAVIPYFGYARQDRRPRSSRVPISAKVVANMLQAVGVARVLTMDLHADQIQGFFDIPVDNIYASPVLLGDVRLKQYDDLIVVSPDVGGVVRARALAKQLDCDLAIIDKRRPRANVSEVMHVIGEIEGRNCVIMDDMIDTAGTLVAAAEVLKERGARKVYAYCTHAIFSGPAIERIANGSALDEVVVTNTIPLSKPAQNCQKIRQLSVAPLIAETIQRIAKGESVMSLFSDQDNLF
;
A
#
# COMPACT_ATOMS: atom_id res chain seq x y z
N MET A 1 21.52 -0.13 -8.99
CA MET A 1 21.47 -1.55 -8.53
C MET A 1 20.24 -1.74 -7.65
N VAL A 2 19.61 -2.95 -7.63
CA VAL A 2 18.44 -3.23 -6.79
C VAL A 2 18.77 -4.37 -5.83
N PHE A 3 18.61 -4.13 -4.55
CA PHE A 3 18.71 -5.13 -3.47
C PHE A 3 17.35 -5.41 -2.88
N THR A 4 17.18 -6.54 -2.22
CA THR A 4 15.95 -6.91 -1.53
C THR A 4 16.22 -7.34 -0.10
N GLY A 5 15.33 -6.94 0.81
CA GLY A 5 15.18 -7.63 2.08
C GLY A 5 14.23 -8.82 1.96
N ASN A 6 13.85 -9.37 3.10
CA ASN A 6 13.07 -10.62 3.17
C ASN A 6 11.55 -10.43 3.18
N ALA A 7 11.04 -9.19 3.26
CA ALA A 7 9.60 -8.94 3.36
C ALA A 7 8.83 -9.37 2.10
N ASN A 8 9.40 -9.13 0.90
CA ASN A 8 8.74 -9.46 -0.37
C ASN A 8 9.76 -9.70 -1.51
N PRO A 9 10.55 -10.78 -1.44
CA PRO A 9 11.58 -11.07 -2.43
C PRO A 9 11.02 -11.34 -3.83
N GLU A 10 9.79 -11.86 -3.94
CA GLU A 10 9.13 -12.10 -5.23
C GLU A 10 8.84 -10.80 -5.97
N MET A 11 8.38 -9.77 -5.27
CA MET A 11 8.20 -8.44 -5.84
C MET A 11 9.53 -7.86 -6.31
N ALA A 12 10.56 -7.92 -5.48
CA ALA A 12 11.88 -7.40 -5.83
C ALA A 12 12.46 -8.12 -7.06
N ALA A 13 12.31 -9.43 -7.14
CA ALA A 13 12.70 -10.22 -8.32
C ALA A 13 11.89 -9.82 -9.57
N SER A 14 10.60 -9.54 -9.41
CA SER A 14 9.76 -9.04 -10.50
C SER A 14 10.18 -7.65 -10.97
N ILE A 15 10.48 -6.73 -10.04
CA ILE A 15 11.02 -5.40 -10.35
C ILE A 15 12.33 -5.53 -11.15
N ALA A 16 13.27 -6.37 -10.68
CA ALA A 16 14.55 -6.58 -11.33
C ALA A 16 14.39 -7.13 -12.77
N ARG A 17 13.45 -8.07 -12.99
CA ARG A 17 13.12 -8.57 -14.34
C ARG A 17 12.61 -7.45 -15.26
N HIS A 18 11.72 -6.59 -14.80
CA HIS A 18 11.21 -5.45 -15.59
C HIS A 18 12.30 -4.43 -15.92
N LEU A 19 13.28 -4.28 -15.04
CA LEU A 19 14.47 -3.44 -15.29
C LEU A 19 15.54 -4.11 -16.14
N ASN A 20 15.37 -5.39 -16.54
CA ASN A 20 16.37 -6.20 -17.23
C ASN A 20 17.73 -6.27 -16.49
N ILE A 21 17.70 -6.35 -15.16
CA ILE A 21 18.88 -6.49 -14.31
C ILE A 21 18.73 -7.65 -13.34
N GLY A 22 19.87 -8.12 -12.79
CA GLY A 22 19.84 -9.03 -11.62
C GLY A 22 19.66 -8.27 -10.31
N LEU A 23 19.17 -8.97 -9.28
CA LEU A 23 19.24 -8.46 -7.90
C LEU A 23 20.68 -8.39 -7.43
N GLY A 24 20.99 -7.39 -6.63
CA GLY A 24 22.28 -7.25 -5.96
C GLY A 24 22.54 -8.43 -5.01
N ALA A 25 23.77 -8.91 -5.00
CA ALA A 25 24.15 -10.01 -4.15
C ALA A 25 24.33 -9.54 -2.69
N ALA A 26 23.46 -10.04 -1.81
CA ALA A 26 23.50 -9.81 -0.37
C ALA A 26 22.99 -11.05 0.36
N SER A 27 23.52 -11.26 1.55
CA SER A 27 23.01 -12.25 2.51
C SER A 27 22.27 -11.51 3.61
N VAL A 28 20.97 -11.72 3.73
CA VAL A 28 20.12 -11.10 4.74
C VAL A 28 19.49 -12.22 5.56
N GLY A 29 19.82 -12.30 6.81
CA GLY A 29 19.41 -13.38 7.71
C GLY A 29 19.40 -12.92 9.16
N ARG A 30 19.57 -13.89 10.08
CA ARG A 30 19.58 -13.63 11.53
C ARG A 30 20.72 -14.38 12.21
N PHE A 31 21.20 -13.79 13.29
CA PHE A 31 22.00 -14.50 14.28
C PHE A 31 21.12 -15.46 15.10
N SER A 32 21.74 -16.30 15.90
CA SER A 32 21.04 -17.31 16.72
C SER A 32 20.12 -16.73 17.79
N ASP A 33 20.38 -15.49 18.21
CA ASP A 33 19.56 -14.72 19.17
C ASP A 33 18.43 -13.91 18.50
N GLY A 34 18.35 -13.95 17.15
CA GLY A 34 17.33 -13.30 16.37
C GLY A 34 17.70 -11.91 15.82
N GLU A 35 18.89 -11.38 16.16
CA GLU A 35 19.36 -10.12 15.58
C GLU A 35 19.56 -10.23 14.07
N VAL A 36 19.26 -9.14 13.36
CA VAL A 36 19.41 -9.09 11.91
C VAL A 36 20.89 -9.14 11.51
N LYS A 37 21.23 -10.04 10.60
CA LYS A 37 22.55 -10.17 9.99
C LYS A 37 22.50 -9.82 8.52
N VAL A 38 23.32 -8.86 8.09
CA VAL A 38 23.43 -8.46 6.68
C VAL A 38 24.89 -8.51 6.23
N GLU A 39 25.10 -9.02 5.02
CA GLU A 39 26.38 -8.99 4.33
C GLU A 39 26.15 -8.61 2.86
N ILE A 40 26.86 -7.59 2.38
CA ILE A 40 26.81 -7.17 0.98
C ILE A 40 27.91 -7.90 0.21
N ASN A 41 27.52 -8.78 -0.71
CA ASN A 41 28.43 -9.68 -1.44
C ASN A 41 28.77 -9.18 -2.83
N GLN A 42 28.59 -7.86 -3.07
CA GLN A 42 28.84 -7.23 -4.36
C GLN A 42 29.44 -5.83 -4.16
N ASN A 43 30.29 -5.41 -5.09
CA ASN A 43 30.84 -4.06 -5.07
C ASN A 43 29.75 -3.03 -5.41
N VAL A 44 29.47 -2.14 -4.46
CA VAL A 44 28.47 -1.06 -4.56
C VAL A 44 29.08 0.33 -4.56
N ARG A 45 30.42 0.44 -4.53
CA ARG A 45 31.13 1.73 -4.46
C ARG A 45 30.71 2.67 -5.60
N ALA A 46 30.38 3.89 -5.26
CA ALA A 46 29.92 4.93 -6.18
C ALA A 46 28.73 4.50 -7.06
N ARG A 47 27.83 3.65 -6.52
CA ARG A 47 26.62 3.21 -7.20
C ARG A 47 25.36 3.77 -6.54
N ASP A 48 24.36 4.08 -7.39
CA ASP A 48 22.99 4.29 -6.94
C ASP A 48 22.35 2.93 -6.60
N VAL A 49 21.87 2.80 -5.39
CA VAL A 49 21.32 1.58 -4.84
C VAL A 49 19.87 1.79 -4.41
N PHE A 50 18.99 0.89 -4.81
CA PHE A 50 17.61 0.83 -4.40
C PHE A 50 17.42 -0.43 -3.54
N VAL A 51 16.90 -0.27 -2.32
CA VAL A 51 16.60 -1.38 -1.40
C VAL A 51 15.10 -1.56 -1.34
N VAL A 52 14.60 -2.68 -1.86
CA VAL A 52 13.18 -3.01 -1.88
C VAL A 52 12.82 -3.77 -0.61
N GLN A 53 12.03 -3.16 0.25
CA GLN A 53 11.59 -3.76 1.51
C GLN A 53 10.28 -3.14 2.00
N SER A 54 9.16 -3.86 1.91
CA SER A 54 7.93 -3.48 2.59
C SER A 54 8.09 -3.60 4.11
N THR A 55 7.62 -2.59 4.85
CA THR A 55 7.66 -2.64 6.32
C THR A 55 6.34 -3.17 6.90
N CYS A 56 5.80 -4.23 6.25
CA CYS A 56 4.65 -5.01 6.70
C CYS A 56 5.02 -5.97 7.84
N ALA A 57 4.06 -6.72 8.34
CA ALA A 57 4.30 -7.73 9.38
C ALA A 57 5.28 -8.85 8.91
N PRO A 58 6.22 -9.23 9.75
CA PRO A 58 6.54 -8.71 11.08
C PRO A 58 7.23 -7.33 11.04
N THR A 59 6.48 -6.29 11.40
CA THR A 59 6.78 -4.89 11.06
C THR A 59 8.11 -4.40 11.64
N ASN A 60 8.37 -4.71 12.93
CA ASN A 60 9.61 -4.29 13.60
C ASN A 60 10.84 -4.91 12.94
N GLU A 61 10.73 -6.17 12.58
CA GLU A 61 11.81 -6.94 11.99
C GLU A 61 12.12 -6.46 10.58
N ASN A 62 11.08 -6.28 9.75
CA ASN A 62 11.25 -5.78 8.39
C ASN A 62 11.79 -4.35 8.35
N LEU A 63 11.38 -3.50 9.31
CA LEU A 63 11.93 -2.16 9.43
C LEU A 63 13.40 -2.21 9.86
N MET A 64 13.74 -2.99 10.90
CA MET A 64 15.13 -3.11 11.36
C MET A 64 16.03 -3.69 10.27
N GLU A 65 15.54 -4.69 9.52
CA GLU A 65 16.26 -5.27 8.39
C GLU A 65 16.61 -4.21 7.34
N LEU A 66 15.64 -3.36 6.97
CA LEU A 66 15.87 -2.25 6.05
C LEU A 66 16.96 -1.29 6.58
N LEU A 67 16.88 -0.90 7.85
CA LEU A 67 17.84 0.02 8.47
C LEU A 67 19.27 -0.56 8.45
N ILE A 68 19.43 -1.82 8.82
CA ILE A 68 20.73 -2.51 8.83
C ILE A 68 21.28 -2.67 7.41
N MET A 69 20.42 -2.99 6.42
CA MET A 69 20.82 -3.07 5.01
C MET A 69 21.35 -1.71 4.50
N VAL A 70 20.67 -0.62 4.85
CA VAL A 70 21.08 0.74 4.46
C VAL A 70 22.45 1.09 5.07
N ASP A 71 22.67 0.79 6.36
CA ASP A 71 23.98 1.02 7.01
C ASP A 71 25.10 0.19 6.35
N ALA A 72 24.85 -1.08 6.06
CA ALA A 72 25.80 -1.95 5.37
C ALA A 72 26.20 -1.40 3.99
N LEU A 73 25.23 -0.95 3.19
CA LEU A 73 25.46 -0.35 1.87
C LEU A 73 26.22 0.97 1.97
N LYS A 74 25.89 1.81 2.96
CA LYS A 74 26.59 3.07 3.23
C LYS A 74 28.06 2.83 3.59
N ARG A 75 28.35 1.85 4.47
CA ARG A 75 29.70 1.45 4.82
C ARG A 75 30.46 0.81 3.66
N ALA A 76 29.75 0.16 2.73
CA ALA A 76 30.32 -0.34 1.48
C ALA A 76 30.53 0.76 0.42
N SER A 77 30.33 2.03 0.77
CA SER A 77 30.54 3.23 -0.07
C SER A 77 29.56 3.32 -1.25
N ALA A 78 28.32 2.87 -1.12
CA ALA A 78 27.27 3.24 -2.06
C ALA A 78 27.15 4.78 -2.10
N GLU A 79 26.93 5.35 -3.28
CA GLU A 79 26.86 6.80 -3.46
C GLU A 79 25.51 7.34 -2.97
N ARG A 80 24.45 6.72 -3.38
CA ARG A 80 23.06 7.09 -3.05
C ARG A 80 22.25 5.85 -2.73
N ILE A 81 21.52 5.87 -1.63
CA ILE A 81 20.68 4.74 -1.21
C ILE A 81 19.24 5.21 -1.16
N SER A 82 18.40 4.64 -2.03
CA SER A 82 16.96 4.86 -2.08
C SER A 82 16.24 3.70 -1.42
N ALA A 83 15.43 3.98 -0.40
CA ALA A 83 14.54 2.98 0.21
C ALA A 83 13.25 2.88 -0.61
N VAL A 84 13.00 1.73 -1.20
CA VAL A 84 11.75 1.39 -1.91
C VAL A 84 10.88 0.61 -0.96
N ILE A 85 9.87 1.26 -0.40
CA ILE A 85 9.00 0.74 0.65
C ILE A 85 7.58 0.64 0.10
N PRO A 86 7.22 -0.45 -0.63
CA PRO A 86 5.91 -0.57 -1.25
C PRO A 86 4.75 -0.44 -0.26
N TYR A 87 4.90 -0.95 0.95
CA TYR A 87 4.03 -0.68 2.09
C TYR A 87 4.82 -0.02 3.22
N PHE A 88 4.44 1.22 3.58
CA PHE A 88 5.04 1.98 4.67
C PHE A 88 4.30 1.70 5.98
N GLY A 89 4.89 0.86 6.81
CA GLY A 89 4.37 0.54 8.14
C GLY A 89 4.42 1.75 9.10
N TYR A 90 3.67 1.68 10.22
CA TYR A 90 3.53 2.76 11.20
C TYR A 90 2.85 4.05 10.68
N ALA A 91 2.32 4.06 9.46
CA ALA A 91 1.70 5.22 8.84
C ALA A 91 0.40 5.67 9.50
N ARG A 92 -0.29 4.79 10.26
CA ARG A 92 -1.61 5.10 10.86
C ARG A 92 -1.54 6.09 12.02
N GLN A 93 -0.38 6.29 12.63
CA GLN A 93 -0.14 7.33 13.62
C GLN A 93 0.66 8.47 13.00
N ASP A 94 0.00 9.24 12.15
CA ASP A 94 0.52 10.38 11.40
C ASP A 94 0.32 11.72 12.09
N ARG A 95 -0.55 11.77 13.10
CA ARG A 95 -0.92 12.98 13.85
C ARG A 95 -1.28 12.65 15.29
N ARG A 96 -1.22 13.69 16.12
CA ARG A 96 -1.71 13.62 17.50
C ARG A 96 -3.12 14.23 17.59
N PRO A 97 -4.17 13.42 17.81
CA PRO A 97 -5.51 13.94 18.07
C PRO A 97 -5.54 14.86 19.29
N ARG A 98 -6.48 15.83 19.32
CA ARG A 98 -6.69 16.67 20.50
C ARG A 98 -7.02 15.79 21.69
N SER A 99 -6.54 16.15 22.85
CA SER A 99 -6.76 15.42 24.12
C SER A 99 -6.10 14.04 24.26
N SER A 100 -5.26 13.60 23.33
CA SER A 100 -4.54 12.32 23.43
C SER A 100 -3.03 12.52 23.61
N ARG A 101 -2.39 11.60 24.35
CA ARG A 101 -0.93 11.54 24.55
C ARG A 101 -0.38 10.32 23.79
N VAL A 102 -0.39 10.42 22.47
CA VAL A 102 0.08 9.35 21.58
C VAL A 102 1.32 9.81 20.79
N PRO A 103 2.17 8.88 20.35
CA PRO A 103 3.29 9.22 19.48
C PRO A 103 2.80 9.60 18.07
N ILE A 104 3.69 10.15 17.27
CA ILE A 104 3.57 10.22 15.81
C ILE A 104 4.55 9.20 15.23
N SER A 105 4.14 7.93 15.17
CA SER A 105 5.03 6.82 14.82
C SER A 105 5.58 6.94 13.41
N ALA A 106 4.82 7.50 12.47
CA ALA A 106 5.27 7.77 11.11
C ALA A 106 6.50 8.71 11.10
N LYS A 107 6.52 9.74 11.97
CA LYS A 107 7.69 10.65 12.10
C LYS A 107 8.89 9.94 12.72
N VAL A 108 8.69 9.03 13.67
CA VAL A 108 9.78 8.24 14.26
C VAL A 108 10.45 7.40 13.17
N VAL A 109 9.68 6.69 12.35
CA VAL A 109 10.21 5.89 11.23
C VAL A 109 10.92 6.76 10.21
N ALA A 110 10.36 7.92 9.85
CA ALA A 110 11.01 8.88 8.95
C ALA A 110 12.38 9.33 9.47
N ASN A 111 12.48 9.67 10.76
CA ASN A 111 13.74 10.05 11.39
C ASN A 111 14.77 8.91 11.37
N MET A 112 14.35 7.67 11.65
CA MET A 112 15.25 6.50 11.64
C MET A 112 15.82 6.25 10.23
N LEU A 113 14.99 6.29 9.19
CA LEU A 113 15.44 6.14 7.80
C LEU A 113 16.43 7.21 7.38
N GLN A 114 16.18 8.46 7.75
CA GLN A 114 17.13 9.56 7.47
C GLN A 114 18.44 9.41 8.25
N ALA A 115 18.35 9.05 9.53
CA ALA A 115 19.53 8.91 10.39
C ALA A 115 20.51 7.83 9.91
N VAL A 116 20.02 6.71 9.38
CA VAL A 116 20.89 5.65 8.85
C VAL A 116 21.48 6.00 7.49
N GLY A 117 20.95 7.03 6.78
CA GLY A 117 21.52 7.54 5.54
C GLY A 117 20.73 7.23 4.28
N VAL A 118 19.42 6.98 4.40
CA VAL A 118 18.52 6.97 3.24
C VAL A 118 18.54 8.36 2.59
N ALA A 119 18.77 8.42 1.28
CA ALA A 119 18.81 9.65 0.51
C ALA A 119 17.48 9.97 -0.19
N ARG A 120 16.60 8.98 -0.35
CA ARG A 120 15.27 9.10 -0.98
C ARG A 120 14.38 7.96 -0.52
N VAL A 121 13.10 8.22 -0.39
CA VAL A 121 12.08 7.19 -0.16
C VAL A 121 11.17 7.11 -1.38
N LEU A 122 10.96 5.91 -1.89
CA LEU A 122 9.89 5.58 -2.85
C LEU A 122 8.88 4.71 -2.11
N THR A 123 7.64 5.12 -2.07
CA THR A 123 6.55 4.37 -1.41
C THR A 123 5.27 4.45 -2.24
N MET A 124 4.27 3.66 -1.86
CA MET A 124 2.99 3.60 -2.58
C MET A 124 1.82 3.83 -1.63
N ASP A 125 0.87 4.68 -2.05
CA ASP A 125 -0.39 4.96 -1.33
C ASP A 125 -0.20 5.14 0.18
N LEU A 126 0.58 6.14 0.58
CA LEU A 126 0.70 6.50 2.00
C LEU A 126 -0.69 6.70 2.61
N HIS A 127 -0.88 6.18 3.81
CA HIS A 127 -2.14 6.33 4.55
C HIS A 127 -2.58 7.80 4.68
N ALA A 128 -1.62 8.69 4.77
CA ALA A 128 -1.84 10.13 4.80
C ALA A 128 -0.70 10.84 4.04
N ASP A 129 -1.03 11.63 3.05
CA ASP A 129 -0.06 12.30 2.15
C ASP A 129 0.89 13.24 2.91
N GLN A 130 0.44 13.83 4.02
CA GLN A 130 1.27 14.70 4.85
C GLN A 130 2.48 13.99 5.47
N ILE A 131 2.54 12.64 5.48
CA ILE A 131 3.70 11.89 5.95
C ILE A 131 4.95 12.22 5.11
N GLN A 132 4.78 12.59 3.84
CA GLN A 132 5.87 13.07 2.99
C GLN A 132 6.60 14.27 3.63
N GLY A 133 5.86 15.15 4.30
CA GLY A 133 6.41 16.31 5.01
C GLY A 133 7.16 15.97 6.32
N PHE A 134 7.20 14.70 6.74
CA PHE A 134 8.00 14.27 7.89
C PHE A 134 9.47 14.00 7.53
N PHE A 135 9.77 13.95 6.23
CA PHE A 135 11.10 13.73 5.70
C PHE A 135 11.73 15.05 5.25
N ASP A 136 13.04 15.19 5.51
CA ASP A 136 13.88 16.27 4.96
C ASP A 136 14.57 15.83 3.65
N ILE A 137 14.34 14.59 3.23
CA ILE A 137 14.79 13.99 1.97
C ILE A 137 13.60 13.82 1.02
N PRO A 138 13.86 13.71 -0.30
CA PRO A 138 12.80 13.48 -1.27
C PRO A 138 11.99 12.21 -0.99
N VAL A 139 10.66 12.32 -1.12
CA VAL A 139 9.73 11.20 -1.04
C VAL A 139 8.90 11.16 -2.31
N ASP A 140 8.97 10.05 -3.02
CA ASP A 140 8.09 9.76 -4.14
C ASP A 140 6.97 8.84 -3.63
N ASN A 141 5.80 9.41 -3.32
CA ASN A 141 4.59 8.65 -3.03
C ASN A 141 3.86 8.41 -4.35
N ILE A 142 3.95 7.19 -4.87
CA ILE A 142 3.25 6.77 -6.09
C ILE A 142 1.92 6.11 -5.73
N TYR A 143 1.03 5.98 -6.71
CA TYR A 143 -0.32 5.48 -6.49
C TYR A 143 -0.54 4.17 -7.25
N ALA A 144 -1.21 3.20 -6.62
CA ALA A 144 -1.62 1.95 -7.28
C ALA A 144 -2.82 2.14 -8.22
N SER A 145 -3.44 3.32 -8.19
CA SER A 145 -4.66 3.62 -8.96
C SER A 145 -4.58 3.27 -10.45
N PRO A 146 -3.48 3.45 -11.21
CA PRO A 146 -3.42 3.01 -12.61
C PRO A 146 -3.61 1.50 -12.78
N VAL A 147 -3.05 0.71 -11.85
CA VAL A 147 -3.14 -0.76 -11.87
C VAL A 147 -4.56 -1.20 -11.50
N LEU A 148 -5.12 -0.63 -10.44
CA LEU A 148 -6.47 -0.95 -9.97
C LEU A 148 -7.53 -0.51 -10.99
N LEU A 149 -7.42 0.70 -11.53
CA LEU A 149 -8.29 1.23 -12.59
C LEU A 149 -8.25 0.36 -13.85
N GLY A 150 -7.05 -0.04 -14.27
CA GLY A 150 -6.87 -0.92 -15.43
C GLY A 150 -7.62 -2.24 -15.27
N ASP A 151 -7.57 -2.83 -14.08
CA ASP A 151 -8.32 -4.05 -13.78
C ASP A 151 -9.84 -3.83 -13.76
N VAL A 152 -10.33 -2.77 -13.13
CA VAL A 152 -11.76 -2.42 -13.12
C VAL A 152 -12.29 -2.24 -14.57
N ARG A 153 -11.53 -1.56 -15.43
CA ARG A 153 -11.88 -1.39 -16.86
C ARG A 153 -11.94 -2.72 -17.61
N LEU A 154 -10.97 -3.62 -17.35
CA LEU A 154 -10.95 -4.95 -17.98
C LEU A 154 -12.13 -5.83 -17.55
N LYS A 155 -12.62 -5.66 -16.34
CA LYS A 155 -13.78 -6.40 -15.81
C LYS A 155 -15.10 -5.97 -16.43
N GLN A 156 -15.20 -4.77 -16.99
CA GLN A 156 -16.41 -4.25 -17.67
C GLN A 156 -17.68 -4.43 -16.82
N TYR A 157 -17.63 -4.01 -15.55
CA TYR A 157 -18.80 -4.08 -14.68
C TYR A 157 -19.93 -3.20 -15.21
N ASP A 158 -21.11 -3.80 -15.42
CA ASP A 158 -22.33 -3.08 -15.80
C ASP A 158 -22.81 -2.20 -14.66
N ASP A 159 -23.34 -1.03 -14.97
CA ASP A 159 -23.95 -0.09 -14.03
C ASP A 159 -23.12 0.08 -12.74
N LEU A 160 -21.87 0.49 -12.97
CA LEU A 160 -20.87 0.62 -11.91
C LEU A 160 -21.10 1.89 -11.08
N ILE A 161 -20.90 1.76 -9.76
CA ILE A 161 -20.73 2.88 -8.84
C ILE A 161 -19.52 2.65 -7.94
N VAL A 162 -18.70 3.68 -7.78
CA VAL A 162 -17.58 3.64 -6.83
C VAL A 162 -18.07 4.06 -5.45
N VAL A 163 -17.62 3.35 -4.41
CA VAL A 163 -18.02 3.58 -3.04
C VAL A 163 -16.81 3.92 -2.17
N SER A 164 -16.88 5.03 -1.47
CA SER A 164 -15.95 5.34 -0.38
C SER A 164 -16.42 4.67 0.91
N PRO A 165 -15.60 3.84 1.58
CA PRO A 165 -16.00 3.15 2.81
C PRO A 165 -16.11 4.07 4.02
N ASP A 166 -15.58 5.29 3.92
CA ASP A 166 -15.68 6.35 4.95
C ASP A 166 -15.42 7.74 4.34
N VAL A 167 -15.53 8.77 5.17
CA VAL A 167 -15.31 10.17 4.73
C VAL A 167 -13.84 10.43 4.37
N GLY A 168 -12.89 9.73 4.98
CA GLY A 168 -11.45 9.89 4.74
C GLY A 168 -11.03 9.43 3.34
N GLY A 169 -11.66 8.36 2.82
CA GLY A 169 -11.38 7.80 1.50
C GLY A 169 -12.06 8.51 0.32
N VAL A 170 -12.90 9.53 0.56
CA VAL A 170 -13.73 10.17 -0.49
C VAL A 170 -12.90 10.73 -1.64
N VAL A 171 -11.75 11.33 -1.38
CA VAL A 171 -10.89 11.92 -2.42
C VAL A 171 -10.42 10.84 -3.38
N ARG A 172 -9.93 9.72 -2.87
CA ARG A 172 -9.47 8.57 -3.66
C ARG A 172 -10.62 7.95 -4.48
N ALA A 173 -11.76 7.70 -3.82
CA ALA A 173 -12.93 7.12 -4.49
C ALA A 173 -13.48 8.04 -5.58
N ARG A 174 -13.52 9.36 -5.36
CA ARG A 174 -13.93 10.35 -6.35
C ARG A 174 -13.01 10.37 -7.57
N ALA A 175 -11.69 10.29 -7.34
CA ALA A 175 -10.71 10.22 -8.42
C ALA A 175 -10.97 9.01 -9.32
N LEU A 176 -11.19 7.83 -8.72
CA LEU A 176 -11.52 6.62 -9.46
C LEU A 176 -12.85 6.73 -10.21
N ALA A 177 -13.91 7.22 -9.55
CA ALA A 177 -15.23 7.41 -10.17
C ALA A 177 -15.16 8.32 -11.40
N LYS A 178 -14.44 9.44 -11.30
CA LYS A 178 -14.23 10.37 -12.43
C LYS A 178 -13.51 9.70 -13.61
N GLN A 179 -12.49 8.89 -13.36
CA GLN A 179 -11.77 8.19 -14.42
C GLN A 179 -12.56 7.05 -15.06
N LEU A 180 -13.53 6.48 -14.33
CA LEU A 180 -14.44 5.45 -14.82
C LEU A 180 -15.72 6.03 -15.44
N ASP A 181 -15.90 7.35 -15.38
CA ASP A 181 -17.13 8.05 -15.80
C ASP A 181 -18.37 7.44 -15.15
N CYS A 182 -18.32 7.24 -13.83
CA CYS A 182 -19.39 6.65 -13.05
C CYS A 182 -19.67 7.44 -11.76
N ASP A 183 -20.79 7.15 -11.11
CA ASP A 183 -21.21 7.82 -9.88
C ASP A 183 -20.35 7.42 -8.68
N LEU A 184 -20.46 8.21 -7.61
CA LEU A 184 -19.83 8.02 -6.32
C LEU A 184 -20.89 7.89 -5.23
N ALA A 185 -20.76 6.86 -4.39
CA ALA A 185 -21.46 6.76 -3.10
C ALA A 185 -20.47 6.85 -1.94
N ILE A 186 -20.96 7.26 -0.78
CA ILE A 186 -20.16 7.43 0.44
C ILE A 186 -20.88 6.73 1.59
N ILE A 187 -20.12 5.96 2.38
CA ILE A 187 -20.61 5.38 3.63
C ILE A 187 -20.19 6.32 4.77
N ASP A 188 -21.18 7.00 5.34
CA ASP A 188 -20.99 7.87 6.52
C ASP A 188 -21.22 7.03 7.80
N LYS A 189 -20.15 6.89 8.59
CA LYS A 189 -20.15 6.13 9.83
C LYS A 189 -20.39 7.08 10.99
N ARG A 190 -21.51 6.92 11.68
CA ARG A 190 -21.84 7.70 12.86
C ARG A 190 -21.91 6.82 14.11
N ARG A 191 -21.18 7.21 15.14
CA ARG A 191 -21.34 6.68 16.49
C ARG A 191 -22.20 7.66 17.30
N PRO A 192 -23.50 7.41 17.45
CA PRO A 192 -24.37 8.37 18.17
C PRO A 192 -24.00 8.53 19.63
N ARG A 193 -23.42 7.49 20.27
CA ARG A 193 -22.91 7.51 21.66
C ARG A 193 -21.84 6.44 21.85
N ALA A 194 -21.02 6.58 22.90
CA ALA A 194 -20.13 5.50 23.35
C ALA A 194 -20.96 4.24 23.67
N ASN A 195 -20.48 3.06 23.23
CA ASN A 195 -21.13 1.74 23.40
C ASN A 195 -22.45 1.51 22.63
N VAL A 196 -22.77 2.32 21.64
CA VAL A 196 -23.86 2.07 20.69
C VAL A 196 -23.27 1.53 19.38
N SER A 197 -24.00 0.59 18.74
CA SER A 197 -23.63 0.06 17.44
C SER A 197 -23.40 1.18 16.43
N GLU A 198 -22.37 1.03 15.63
CA GLU A 198 -22.03 1.98 14.57
C GLU A 198 -23.15 1.97 13.50
N VAL A 199 -23.74 3.13 13.24
CA VAL A 199 -24.77 3.27 12.22
C VAL A 199 -24.10 3.76 10.95
N MET A 200 -24.27 3.01 9.85
CA MET A 200 -23.75 3.36 8.55
C MET A 200 -24.87 3.93 7.67
N HIS A 201 -24.68 5.15 7.18
CA HIS A 201 -25.57 5.78 6.21
C HIS A 201 -24.90 5.79 4.84
N VAL A 202 -25.60 5.28 3.83
CA VAL A 202 -25.14 5.35 2.44
C VAL A 202 -25.72 6.61 1.81
N ILE A 203 -24.83 7.43 1.24
CA ILE A 203 -25.18 8.62 0.47
C ILE A 203 -24.88 8.30 -0.99
N GLY A 204 -25.89 8.27 -1.83
CA GLY A 204 -25.82 7.89 -3.26
C GLY A 204 -26.83 6.78 -3.60
N GLU A 205 -27.14 6.65 -4.89
CA GLU A 205 -28.12 5.69 -5.42
C GLU A 205 -27.39 4.39 -5.81
N ILE A 206 -27.63 3.32 -5.07
CA ILE A 206 -26.88 2.05 -5.23
C ILE A 206 -27.76 0.86 -5.58
N GLU A 207 -29.10 1.03 -5.52
CA GLU A 207 -30.05 -0.06 -5.79
C GLU A 207 -29.88 -0.63 -7.21
N GLY A 208 -29.73 -1.94 -7.30
CA GLY A 208 -29.52 -2.66 -8.56
C GLY A 208 -28.12 -2.57 -9.17
N ARG A 209 -27.22 -1.77 -8.61
CA ARG A 209 -25.92 -1.44 -9.19
C ARG A 209 -24.79 -2.37 -8.70
N ASN A 210 -23.71 -2.42 -9.47
CA ASN A 210 -22.45 -3.02 -9.07
C ASN A 210 -21.62 -2.00 -8.31
N CYS A 211 -21.30 -2.28 -7.04
CA CYS A 211 -20.55 -1.39 -6.16
C CYS A 211 -19.07 -1.80 -6.11
N VAL A 212 -18.17 -0.85 -6.33
CA VAL A 212 -16.72 -1.01 -6.12
C VAL A 212 -16.30 -0.16 -4.93
N ILE A 213 -16.01 -0.79 -3.79
CA ILE A 213 -15.44 -0.14 -2.62
C ILE A 213 -13.95 0.09 -2.86
N MET A 214 -13.47 1.33 -2.67
CA MET A 214 -12.07 1.70 -2.85
C MET A 214 -11.44 2.15 -1.54
N ASP A 215 -10.36 1.49 -1.11
CA ASP A 215 -9.64 1.83 0.12
C ASP A 215 -8.12 1.76 -0.07
N ASP A 216 -7.32 2.32 0.87
CA ASP A 216 -5.86 2.20 0.86
C ASP A 216 -5.39 0.89 1.49
N MET A 217 -6.05 0.44 2.55
CA MET A 217 -5.64 -0.77 3.26
C MET A 217 -6.83 -1.55 3.84
N ILE A 218 -6.69 -2.87 3.83
CA ILE A 218 -7.61 -3.77 4.54
C ILE A 218 -6.82 -4.42 5.67
N ASP A 219 -7.17 -4.07 6.92
CA ASP A 219 -6.56 -4.65 8.11
C ASP A 219 -7.34 -5.87 8.59
N THR A 220 -8.27 -5.73 9.52
CA THR A 220 -9.08 -6.84 10.06
C THR A 220 -10.31 -7.17 9.22
N ALA A 221 -10.55 -6.48 8.13
CA ALA A 221 -11.69 -6.54 7.23
C ALA A 221 -13.08 -6.29 7.89
N GLY A 222 -13.13 -5.92 9.18
CA GLY A 222 -14.41 -5.68 9.84
C GLY A 222 -15.21 -4.54 9.21
N THR A 223 -14.57 -3.41 8.98
CA THR A 223 -15.18 -2.25 8.31
C THR A 223 -15.64 -2.56 6.89
N LEU A 224 -14.80 -3.28 6.13
CA LEU A 224 -15.09 -3.64 4.75
C LEU A 224 -16.32 -4.56 4.64
N VAL A 225 -16.38 -5.60 5.50
CA VAL A 225 -17.50 -6.53 5.50
C VAL A 225 -18.80 -5.82 5.91
N ALA A 226 -18.77 -5.02 6.97
CA ALA A 226 -19.94 -4.25 7.40
C ALA A 226 -20.39 -3.24 6.32
N ALA A 227 -19.46 -2.61 5.62
CA ALA A 227 -19.78 -1.74 4.49
C ALA A 227 -20.48 -2.51 3.35
N ALA A 228 -19.97 -3.70 3.02
CA ALA A 228 -20.56 -4.54 1.99
C ALA A 228 -21.96 -5.05 2.38
N GLU A 229 -22.18 -5.40 3.65
CA GLU A 229 -23.50 -5.80 4.17
C GLU A 229 -24.52 -4.68 4.00
N VAL A 230 -24.18 -3.46 4.42
CA VAL A 230 -25.05 -2.28 4.28
C VAL A 230 -25.36 -1.99 2.79
N LEU A 231 -24.39 -2.13 1.89
CA LEU A 231 -24.64 -1.97 0.45
C LEU A 231 -25.59 -3.03 -0.07
N LYS A 232 -25.45 -4.30 0.34
CA LYS A 232 -26.37 -5.38 -0.04
C LYS A 232 -27.79 -5.16 0.53
N GLU A 233 -27.92 -4.71 1.77
CA GLU A 233 -29.20 -4.34 2.39
C GLU A 233 -29.92 -3.20 1.64
N ARG A 234 -29.13 -2.31 1.02
CA ARG A 234 -29.63 -1.21 0.18
C ARG A 234 -29.84 -1.59 -1.29
N GLY A 235 -29.81 -2.88 -1.61
CA GLY A 235 -30.13 -3.40 -2.94
C GLY A 235 -28.97 -3.45 -3.93
N ALA A 236 -27.69 -3.32 -3.50
CA ALA A 236 -26.57 -3.50 -4.38
C ALA A 236 -26.58 -4.91 -5.01
N ARG A 237 -26.42 -4.98 -6.35
CA ARG A 237 -26.40 -6.26 -7.09
C ARG A 237 -25.16 -7.07 -6.76
N LYS A 238 -23.97 -6.45 -6.84
CA LYS A 238 -22.68 -7.02 -6.52
C LYS A 238 -21.84 -6.02 -5.74
N VAL A 239 -20.95 -6.51 -4.87
CA VAL A 239 -20.05 -5.68 -4.10
C VAL A 239 -18.63 -6.21 -4.24
N TYR A 240 -17.78 -5.42 -4.84
CA TYR A 240 -16.35 -5.66 -5.01
C TYR A 240 -15.57 -4.71 -4.13
N ALA A 241 -14.39 -5.11 -3.69
CA ALA A 241 -13.47 -4.23 -2.98
C ALA A 241 -12.13 -4.20 -3.70
N TYR A 242 -11.59 -3.00 -3.90
CA TYR A 242 -10.26 -2.76 -4.44
C TYR A 242 -9.42 -2.02 -3.41
N CYS A 243 -8.23 -2.53 -3.14
CA CYS A 243 -7.39 -2.01 -2.08
C CYS A 243 -5.90 -2.13 -2.44
N THR A 244 -5.11 -1.15 -2.04
CA THR A 244 -3.67 -1.19 -2.27
C THR A 244 -2.98 -2.16 -1.32
N HIS A 245 -3.22 -2.05 0.00
CA HIS A 245 -2.45 -2.78 1.00
C HIS A 245 -3.25 -3.87 1.70
N ALA A 246 -2.93 -5.12 1.40
CA ALA A 246 -3.54 -6.30 2.01
C ALA A 246 -2.85 -6.66 3.33
N ILE A 247 -3.14 -5.93 4.41
CA ILE A 247 -2.56 -6.23 5.74
C ILE A 247 -3.10 -7.55 6.26
N PHE A 248 -4.42 -7.76 6.14
CA PHE A 248 -5.13 -8.98 6.48
C PHE A 248 -4.76 -9.57 7.85
N SER A 249 -4.78 -8.72 8.88
CA SER A 249 -4.49 -9.15 10.23
C SER A 249 -5.66 -9.84 10.94
N GLY A 250 -5.34 -10.66 11.92
CA GLY A 250 -6.35 -11.32 12.74
C GLY A 250 -7.37 -12.13 11.91
N PRO A 251 -8.68 -11.93 12.11
CA PRO A 251 -9.74 -12.71 11.45
C PRO A 251 -10.09 -12.22 10.02
N ALA A 252 -9.24 -11.40 9.37
CA ALA A 252 -9.58 -10.75 8.10
C ALA A 252 -9.97 -11.77 7.02
N ILE A 253 -9.16 -12.82 6.84
CA ILE A 253 -9.39 -13.82 5.81
C ILE A 253 -10.68 -14.60 6.07
N GLU A 254 -10.94 -14.98 7.32
CA GLU A 254 -12.16 -15.67 7.72
C GLU A 254 -13.39 -14.80 7.45
N ARG A 255 -13.34 -13.53 7.79
CA ARG A 255 -14.42 -12.56 7.52
C ARG A 255 -14.69 -12.39 6.02
N ILE A 256 -13.66 -12.29 5.21
CA ILE A 256 -13.80 -12.19 3.74
C ILE A 256 -14.36 -13.49 3.17
N ALA A 257 -13.82 -14.64 3.57
CA ALA A 257 -14.23 -15.94 3.05
C ALA A 257 -15.72 -16.25 3.37
N ASN A 258 -16.12 -16.01 4.63
CA ASN A 258 -17.43 -16.33 5.14
C ASN A 258 -18.46 -15.20 4.92
N GLY A 259 -17.99 -13.95 4.71
CA GLY A 259 -18.86 -12.80 4.46
C GLY A 259 -19.59 -12.94 3.12
N SER A 260 -20.89 -13.14 3.15
CA SER A 260 -21.71 -13.35 1.94
C SER A 260 -21.86 -12.07 1.09
N ALA A 261 -21.68 -10.89 1.70
CA ALA A 261 -21.89 -9.61 1.04
C ALA A 261 -20.79 -9.21 0.04
N LEU A 262 -19.55 -9.70 0.21
CA LEU A 262 -18.44 -9.45 -0.70
C LEU A 262 -18.37 -10.51 -1.80
N ASP A 263 -18.38 -10.07 -3.05
CA ASP A 263 -18.25 -10.93 -4.22
C ASP A 263 -16.77 -11.18 -4.58
N GLU A 264 -15.91 -10.15 -4.55
CA GLU A 264 -14.47 -10.24 -4.78
C GLU A 264 -13.71 -9.14 -4.00
N VAL A 265 -12.50 -9.45 -3.55
CA VAL A 265 -11.56 -8.51 -2.95
C VAL A 265 -10.29 -8.52 -3.78
N VAL A 266 -9.98 -7.41 -4.43
CA VAL A 266 -8.81 -7.23 -5.27
C VAL A 266 -7.79 -6.36 -4.54
N VAL A 267 -6.59 -6.87 -4.39
CA VAL A 267 -5.50 -6.19 -3.67
C VAL A 267 -4.23 -6.14 -4.50
N THR A 268 -3.29 -5.28 -4.13
CA THR A 268 -1.98 -5.31 -4.76
C THR A 268 -1.00 -6.20 -4.01
N ASN A 269 0.16 -6.46 -4.61
CA ASN A 269 1.22 -7.23 -3.99
C ASN A 269 2.24 -6.38 -3.22
N THR A 270 1.88 -5.18 -2.78
CA THR A 270 2.72 -4.35 -1.85
C THR A 270 3.04 -5.09 -0.56
N ILE A 271 2.15 -5.99 -0.16
CA ILE A 271 2.30 -6.94 0.94
C ILE A 271 2.10 -8.35 0.36
N PRO A 272 2.99 -9.31 0.63
CA PRO A 272 2.80 -10.69 0.18
C PRO A 272 1.60 -11.31 0.87
N LEU A 273 0.78 -12.04 0.12
CA LEU A 273 -0.36 -12.75 0.70
C LEU A 273 0.10 -13.96 1.52
N SER A 274 -0.49 -14.11 2.70
CA SER A 274 -0.34 -15.34 3.49
C SER A 274 -0.97 -16.55 2.76
N LYS A 275 -0.54 -17.76 3.08
CA LYS A 275 -1.12 -18.98 2.48
C LYS A 275 -2.65 -19.07 2.60
N PRO A 276 -3.29 -18.75 3.74
CA PRO A 276 -4.74 -18.68 3.82
C PRO A 276 -5.37 -17.67 2.85
N ALA A 277 -4.74 -16.48 2.68
CA ALA A 277 -5.23 -15.47 1.74
C ALA A 277 -5.10 -15.92 0.28
N GLN A 278 -3.99 -16.58 -0.09
CA GLN A 278 -3.77 -17.15 -1.43
C GLN A 278 -4.82 -18.22 -1.78
N ASN A 279 -5.29 -18.97 -0.79
CA ASN A 279 -6.27 -20.03 -0.97
C ASN A 279 -7.73 -19.51 -0.90
N CYS A 280 -7.96 -18.24 -0.56
CA CYS A 280 -9.29 -17.66 -0.50
C CYS A 280 -9.77 -17.29 -1.91
N GLN A 281 -10.81 -17.96 -2.41
CA GLN A 281 -11.36 -17.77 -3.76
C GLN A 281 -11.87 -16.35 -4.02
N LYS A 282 -12.19 -15.59 -2.97
CA LYS A 282 -12.65 -14.21 -3.08
C LYS A 282 -11.53 -13.19 -3.18
N ILE A 283 -10.27 -13.60 -2.90
CA ILE A 283 -9.12 -12.68 -2.90
C ILE A 283 -8.32 -12.88 -4.18
N ARG A 284 -8.09 -11.77 -4.89
CA ARG A 284 -7.24 -11.72 -6.07
C ARG A 284 -6.17 -10.65 -5.89
N GLN A 285 -4.94 -10.95 -6.34
CA GLN A 285 -3.81 -10.06 -6.20
C GLN A 285 -3.31 -9.55 -7.55
N LEU A 286 -3.07 -8.24 -7.65
CA LEU A 286 -2.49 -7.57 -8.80
C LEU A 286 -1.03 -7.19 -8.50
N SER A 287 -0.19 -7.24 -9.52
CA SER A 287 1.20 -6.85 -9.38
C SER A 287 1.40 -5.37 -9.68
N VAL A 288 2.05 -4.65 -8.75
CA VAL A 288 2.52 -3.27 -8.94
C VAL A 288 4.02 -3.21 -9.26
N ALA A 289 4.68 -4.35 -9.42
CA ALA A 289 6.10 -4.41 -9.73
C ALA A 289 6.48 -3.67 -11.03
N PRO A 290 5.70 -3.72 -12.13
CA PRO A 290 5.99 -2.93 -13.33
C PRO A 290 6.02 -1.43 -13.07
N LEU A 291 5.05 -0.92 -12.30
CA LEU A 291 4.95 0.50 -11.96
C LEU A 291 6.11 0.96 -11.07
N ILE A 292 6.48 0.16 -10.07
CA ILE A 292 7.64 0.44 -9.21
C ILE A 292 8.95 0.40 -10.04
N ALA A 293 9.09 -0.56 -10.95
CA ALA A 293 10.25 -0.67 -11.82
C ALA A 293 10.41 0.56 -12.72
N GLU A 294 9.35 1.00 -13.37
CA GLU A 294 9.33 2.22 -14.18
C GLU A 294 9.70 3.45 -13.34
N THR A 295 9.16 3.56 -12.13
CA THR A 295 9.50 4.65 -11.21
C THR A 295 10.98 4.63 -10.83
N ILE A 296 11.53 3.47 -10.49
CA ILE A 296 12.98 3.30 -10.20
C ILE A 296 13.81 3.72 -11.40
N GLN A 297 13.42 3.33 -12.61
CA GLN A 297 14.13 3.69 -13.84
C GLN A 297 14.14 5.20 -14.05
N ARG A 298 13.02 5.88 -13.87
CA ARG A 298 12.91 7.34 -14.00
C ARG A 298 13.75 8.07 -12.95
N ILE A 299 13.68 7.65 -11.69
CA ILE A 299 14.53 8.19 -10.62
C ILE A 299 16.02 8.06 -10.98
N ALA A 300 16.43 6.88 -11.48
CA ALA A 300 17.83 6.62 -11.84
C ALA A 300 18.29 7.45 -13.03
N LYS A 301 17.40 7.80 -13.96
CA LYS A 301 17.67 8.64 -15.13
C LYS A 301 17.47 10.14 -14.88
N GLY A 302 16.93 10.54 -13.73
CA GLY A 302 16.56 11.93 -13.45
C GLY A 302 15.32 12.41 -14.22
N GLU A 303 14.45 11.47 -14.62
CA GLU A 303 13.21 11.75 -15.33
C GLU A 303 12.05 12.01 -14.37
N SER A 304 10.98 12.68 -14.85
CA SER A 304 9.79 12.99 -14.04
C SER A 304 9.01 11.72 -13.67
N VAL A 305 8.79 11.51 -12.37
CA VAL A 305 7.89 10.47 -11.85
C VAL A 305 6.42 10.89 -12.00
N MET A 306 6.13 12.20 -11.88
CA MET A 306 4.75 12.72 -11.99
C MET A 306 4.09 12.40 -13.32
N SER A 307 4.85 12.35 -14.41
CA SER A 307 4.29 12.02 -15.74
C SER A 307 3.71 10.60 -15.85
N LEU A 308 3.97 9.70 -14.88
CA LEU A 308 3.30 8.40 -14.77
C LEU A 308 1.83 8.54 -14.36
N PHE A 309 1.45 9.69 -13.81
CA PHE A 309 0.15 9.98 -13.24
C PHE A 309 -0.51 11.21 -13.87
N SER A 310 0.09 11.80 -14.92
CA SER A 310 -0.35 13.08 -15.53
C SER A 310 -1.79 13.07 -16.06
N ASP A 311 -2.31 11.91 -16.45
CA ASP A 311 -3.72 11.74 -16.80
C ASP A 311 -4.65 11.75 -15.56
N GLN A 312 -4.07 11.75 -14.35
CA GLN A 312 -4.77 11.80 -13.06
C GLN A 312 -4.78 13.22 -12.48
N ASP A 313 -3.83 14.12 -12.87
CA ASP A 313 -3.67 15.47 -12.31
C ASP A 313 -4.78 16.45 -12.67
N ASN A 314 -5.67 16.13 -13.62
CA ASN A 314 -6.89 16.89 -13.88
C ASN A 314 -8.01 16.63 -12.85
N LEU A 315 -7.67 16.05 -11.68
CA LEU A 315 -8.62 15.55 -10.69
C LEU A 315 -8.74 16.40 -9.42
N PHE A 316 -7.91 17.46 -9.28
CA PHE A 316 -7.96 18.39 -8.13
C PHE A 316 -8.50 19.76 -8.52
#